data_011ee050dbe0d7cccfc02bacb0d46104
#
_entry.id   011ee050dbe0d7cccfc02bacb0d46104
#
_cell.length_a   1.000
_cell.length_b   1.000
_cell.length_c   1.000
_cell.angle_alpha   90.00
_cell.angle_beta   90.00
_cell.angle_gamma   90.00
#
_symmetry.space_group_name_H-M   'P 1'
#
loop_
_entity.id
_entity.type
_entity.pdbx_description
1 polymer ?
#
loop_
_entity_poly.entity_id
_entity_poly.type
_entity_poly.pdbx_seq_one_letter_code
_entity_poly.pdbx_strand_id
1 'polypeptide(L)'
;MSIETKTEQDVLLQGTGWEPPAPPTDLIFDDGEPLETNRHRIAMNVLIDSALTALAQRSDFFAGGNMFVYYSRVQAMNRDFRGPDFFVALDVDGSRDHKGWVTWEEEGRYPNVIVELMSSSTAHVDKGVKKALYERTFHTADYYIYDPFDPQSLEGWHLDAKQQYQPLAANERGWLWCESLGLWLGTWSGTIRREPSTGVYQWLRFYDRQKNLVLLPEEVAELEQQRAEAAQQWAEQEHQRAEAAQARAERLAAHLKALGEDPNTI
;
A
#
# COMPACT_ATOMS: atom_id res chain seq x y z
N MET A 1 -42.06 54.47 -10.38
CA MET A 1 -40.62 54.16 -10.34
C MET A 1 -40.31 53.53 -8.98
N SER A 2 -40.21 52.24 -8.92
CA SER A 2 -39.83 51.51 -7.67
C SER A 2 -38.31 51.46 -7.60
N ILE A 3 -37.75 52.07 -6.57
CA ILE A 3 -36.32 51.98 -6.29
C ILE A 3 -36.14 50.66 -5.52
N GLU A 4 -35.56 49.64 -6.15
CA GLU A 4 -35.12 48.43 -5.46
C GLU A 4 -33.91 48.78 -4.59
N THR A 5 -34.12 48.79 -3.30
CA THR A 5 -33.05 48.90 -2.30
C THR A 5 -32.33 47.58 -2.24
N LYS A 6 -31.12 47.49 -2.83
CA LYS A 6 -30.18 46.36 -2.61
C LYS A 6 -29.87 46.26 -1.12
N THR A 7 -30.05 45.11 -0.55
CA THR A 7 -29.71 44.82 0.84
C THR A 7 -28.19 44.78 1.04
N GLU A 8 -27.71 45.14 2.24
CA GLU A 8 -26.28 45.03 2.60
C GLU A 8 -25.68 43.62 2.35
N GLN A 9 -26.50 42.59 2.36
CA GLN A 9 -26.09 41.23 2.01
C GLN A 9 -25.79 41.08 0.49
N ASP A 10 -26.47 41.79 -0.38
CA ASP A 10 -26.19 41.76 -1.83
C ASP A 10 -24.87 42.48 -2.18
N VAL A 11 -24.41 43.40 -1.32
CA VAL A 11 -23.13 44.10 -1.49
C VAL A 11 -21.97 43.24 -1.00
N LEU A 12 -22.20 42.40 0.01
CA LEU A 12 -21.18 41.46 0.55
C LEU A 12 -20.93 40.27 -0.39
N LEU A 13 -21.89 39.92 -1.25
CA LEU A 13 -21.77 38.86 -2.27
C LEU A 13 -21.13 39.34 -3.60
N GLN A 14 -20.97 40.64 -3.80
CA GLN A 14 -20.13 41.17 -4.86
C GLN A 14 -18.68 41.06 -4.42
N GLY A 15 -18.11 39.88 -4.65
CA GLY A 15 -16.69 39.61 -4.42
C GLY A 15 -15.83 40.73 -5.02
N THR A 16 -14.69 40.97 -4.43
CA THR A 16 -13.71 42.03 -4.77
C THR A 16 -13.19 41.99 -6.21
N GLY A 17 -13.86 41.27 -7.12
CA GLY A 17 -13.47 41.14 -8.53
C GLY A 17 -12.14 40.41 -8.76
N TRP A 18 -11.49 39.98 -7.66
CA TRP A 18 -10.29 39.13 -7.75
C TRP A 18 -10.71 37.66 -7.74
N GLU A 19 -10.47 36.96 -8.85
CA GLU A 19 -10.58 35.52 -8.93
C GLU A 19 -9.15 34.94 -8.89
N PRO A 20 -8.92 33.87 -8.11
CA PRO A 20 -7.64 33.20 -8.17
C PRO A 20 -7.41 32.72 -9.60
N PRO A 21 -6.21 32.89 -10.16
CA PRO A 21 -5.92 32.43 -11.51
C PRO A 21 -6.14 30.93 -11.59
N ALA A 22 -6.77 30.47 -12.69
CA ALA A 22 -7.03 29.06 -12.93
C ALA A 22 -5.73 28.23 -12.83
N PRO A 23 -5.80 27.00 -12.28
CA PRO A 23 -4.66 26.10 -12.28
C PRO A 23 -4.14 25.86 -13.70
N PRO A 24 -2.82 25.56 -13.87
CA PRO A 24 -2.29 25.19 -15.19
C PRO A 24 -2.92 23.87 -15.66
N THR A 25 -3.23 23.80 -16.96
CA THR A 25 -3.87 22.65 -17.60
C THR A 25 -2.88 21.82 -18.43
N ASP A 26 -1.65 22.32 -18.62
CA ASP A 26 -0.56 21.73 -19.39
C ASP A 26 0.48 21.03 -18.49
N LEU A 27 0.01 20.28 -17.51
CA LEU A 27 0.87 19.56 -16.58
C LEU A 27 1.66 18.46 -17.30
N ILE A 28 2.93 18.31 -16.90
CA ILE A 28 3.84 17.26 -17.38
C ILE A 28 3.83 16.12 -16.34
N PHE A 29 3.63 14.89 -16.81
CA PHE A 29 3.56 13.70 -15.92
C PHE A 29 4.73 12.72 -16.14
N ASP A 30 5.69 13.08 -16.99
CA ASP A 30 6.90 12.31 -17.28
C ASP A 30 8.04 13.29 -17.55
N ASP A 31 9.16 13.15 -16.83
CA ASP A 31 10.37 13.96 -17.02
C ASP A 31 11.39 13.29 -17.94
N GLY A 32 11.12 12.07 -18.40
CA GLY A 32 11.99 11.28 -19.25
C GLY A 32 13.14 10.59 -18.52
N GLU A 33 13.22 10.71 -17.19
CA GLU A 33 14.27 10.06 -16.41
C GLU A 33 13.82 8.65 -15.99
N PRO A 34 14.62 7.60 -16.25
CA PRO A 34 14.27 6.25 -15.85
C PRO A 34 14.45 6.06 -14.34
N LEU A 35 13.71 5.10 -13.77
CA LEU A 35 13.98 4.61 -12.43
C LEU A 35 15.43 4.09 -12.33
N GLU A 36 16.11 4.36 -11.21
CA GLU A 36 17.54 4.11 -11.03
C GLU A 36 17.95 2.66 -11.29
N THR A 37 17.22 1.68 -10.72
CA THR A 37 17.51 0.26 -10.93
C THR A 37 16.26 -0.61 -10.92
N ASN A 38 16.35 -1.84 -11.47
CA ASN A 38 15.29 -2.84 -11.37
C ASN A 38 14.89 -3.13 -9.92
N ARG A 39 15.85 -3.10 -8.99
CA ARG A 39 15.60 -3.34 -7.56
C ARG A 39 14.76 -2.23 -6.93
N HIS A 40 15.00 -0.96 -7.26
CA HIS A 40 14.15 0.17 -6.81
C HIS A 40 12.73 0.00 -7.33
N ARG A 41 12.57 -0.33 -8.62
CA ARG A 41 11.25 -0.56 -9.22
C ARG A 41 10.48 -1.70 -8.55
N ILE A 42 11.15 -2.82 -8.24
CA ILE A 42 10.51 -3.93 -7.54
C ILE A 42 10.17 -3.51 -6.10
N ALA A 43 11.08 -2.84 -5.38
CA ALA A 43 10.85 -2.38 -4.01
C ALA A 43 9.64 -1.42 -3.93
N MET A 44 9.51 -0.49 -4.86
CA MET A 44 8.34 0.39 -4.99
C MET A 44 7.05 -0.42 -5.18
N ASN A 45 7.03 -1.33 -6.16
CA ASN A 45 5.85 -2.15 -6.43
C ASN A 45 5.46 -3.03 -5.24
N VAL A 46 6.42 -3.57 -4.51
CA VAL A 46 6.21 -4.34 -3.28
C VAL A 46 5.47 -3.52 -2.22
N LEU A 47 5.82 -2.25 -2.06
CA LEU A 47 5.12 -1.36 -1.12
C LEU A 47 3.70 -1.04 -1.60
N ILE A 48 3.52 -0.78 -2.90
CA ILE A 48 2.18 -0.53 -3.48
C ILE A 48 1.29 -1.76 -3.30
N ASP A 49 1.73 -2.94 -3.74
CA ASP A 49 0.97 -4.18 -3.68
C ASP A 49 0.63 -4.57 -2.23
N SER A 50 1.59 -4.39 -1.30
CA SER A 50 1.35 -4.61 0.13
C SER A 50 0.32 -3.63 0.70
N ALA A 51 0.37 -2.34 0.34
CA ALA A 51 -0.59 -1.35 0.80
C ALA A 51 -2.00 -1.66 0.27
N LEU A 52 -2.13 -2.01 -1.01
CA LEU A 52 -3.40 -2.42 -1.63
C LEU A 52 -3.99 -3.64 -0.91
N THR A 53 -3.17 -4.63 -0.58
CA THR A 53 -3.62 -5.82 0.16
C THR A 53 -4.03 -5.47 1.59
N ALA A 54 -3.23 -4.68 2.31
CA ALA A 54 -3.52 -4.31 3.69
C ALA A 54 -4.79 -3.46 3.82
N LEU A 55 -5.06 -2.61 2.85
CA LEU A 55 -6.19 -1.67 2.84
C LEU A 55 -7.38 -2.18 2.00
N ALA A 56 -7.39 -3.45 1.59
CA ALA A 56 -8.43 -4.03 0.70
C ALA A 56 -9.88 -3.87 1.22
N GLN A 57 -10.07 -3.62 2.52
CA GLN A 57 -11.39 -3.35 3.11
C GLN A 57 -11.81 -1.87 3.02
N ARG A 58 -10.96 -0.99 2.51
CA ARG A 58 -11.23 0.43 2.27
C ARG A 58 -11.39 0.69 0.77
N SER A 59 -12.21 1.67 0.42
CA SER A 59 -12.34 2.19 -0.96
C SER A 59 -11.88 3.66 -1.08
N ASP A 60 -11.56 4.28 0.05
CA ASP A 60 -11.28 5.69 0.20
C ASP A 60 -9.78 5.96 0.38
N PHE A 61 -8.96 5.35 -0.45
CA PHE A 61 -7.50 5.59 -0.46
C PHE A 61 -6.92 5.41 -1.86
N PHE A 62 -5.74 5.99 -2.06
CA PHE A 62 -4.90 5.77 -3.22
C PHE A 62 -3.50 5.37 -2.75
N ALA A 63 -2.92 4.34 -3.38
CA ALA A 63 -1.53 3.94 -3.19
C ALA A 63 -0.83 3.94 -4.54
N GLY A 64 0.28 4.66 -4.64
CA GLY A 64 1.05 4.79 -5.88
C GLY A 64 2.51 5.10 -5.64
N GLY A 65 3.26 5.26 -6.70
CA GLY A 65 4.67 5.62 -6.62
C GLY A 65 5.22 6.09 -7.94
N ASN A 66 6.38 6.74 -7.90
CA ASN A 66 7.04 7.38 -9.04
C ASN A 66 6.08 8.28 -9.84
N MET A 67 5.25 9.03 -9.13
CA MET A 67 4.26 9.93 -9.71
C MET A 67 4.52 11.34 -9.21
N PHE A 68 4.42 12.33 -10.11
CA PHE A 68 4.57 13.73 -9.72
C PHE A 68 3.44 14.18 -8.80
N VAL A 69 3.82 14.90 -7.74
CA VAL A 69 2.90 15.57 -6.84
C VAL A 69 2.91 17.07 -7.18
N TYR A 70 1.80 17.56 -7.68
CA TYR A 70 1.56 18.98 -7.93
C TYR A 70 0.85 19.59 -6.74
N TYR A 71 1.52 20.51 -6.06
CA TYR A 71 1.03 21.10 -4.80
C TYR A 71 0.89 22.62 -4.86
N SER A 72 1.38 23.27 -5.92
CA SER A 72 1.16 24.68 -6.15
C SER A 72 1.31 25.02 -7.63
N ARG A 73 0.61 26.08 -8.05
CA ARG A 73 0.74 26.61 -9.39
C ARG A 73 2.18 27.05 -9.72
N VAL A 74 2.87 27.67 -8.76
CA VAL A 74 4.25 28.15 -8.93
C VAL A 74 5.18 26.96 -9.16
N GLN A 75 5.02 25.91 -8.37
CA GLN A 75 5.80 24.66 -8.52
C GLN A 75 5.56 24.02 -9.90
N ALA A 76 4.31 23.95 -10.36
CA ALA A 76 3.96 23.40 -11.66
C ALA A 76 4.58 24.22 -12.80
N MET A 77 4.46 25.55 -12.75
CA MET A 77 5.04 26.45 -13.76
C MET A 77 6.56 26.40 -13.80
N ASN A 78 7.21 26.26 -12.65
CA ASN A 78 8.67 26.17 -12.55
C ASN A 78 9.22 24.78 -12.89
N ARG A 79 8.35 23.80 -13.16
CA ARG A 79 8.72 22.39 -13.39
C ARG A 79 9.56 21.81 -12.26
N ASP A 80 9.26 22.22 -11.03
CA ASP A 80 9.91 21.70 -9.83
C ASP A 80 9.25 20.37 -9.44
N PHE A 81 9.58 19.33 -10.17
CA PHE A 81 8.97 18.01 -10.02
C PHE A 81 9.31 17.39 -8.67
N ARG A 82 8.30 16.80 -8.03
CA ARG A 82 8.42 16.04 -6.80
C ARG A 82 7.61 14.77 -6.97
N GLY A 83 8.30 13.66 -7.08
CA GLY A 83 7.70 12.34 -7.21
C GLY A 83 8.22 11.44 -6.10
N PRO A 84 7.43 11.19 -5.05
CA PRO A 84 7.79 10.16 -4.09
C PRO A 84 7.89 8.79 -4.74
N ASP A 85 8.86 7.98 -4.33
CA ASP A 85 9.00 6.61 -4.83
C ASP A 85 7.78 5.75 -4.47
N PHE A 86 7.22 5.97 -3.29
CA PHE A 86 5.96 5.36 -2.85
C PHE A 86 5.19 6.33 -1.96
N PHE A 87 3.86 6.37 -2.12
CA PHE A 87 2.99 7.11 -1.21
C PHE A 87 1.60 6.50 -1.08
N VAL A 88 0.94 6.85 0.04
CA VAL A 88 -0.48 6.57 0.26
C VAL A 88 -1.19 7.86 0.63
N ALA A 89 -2.30 8.14 -0.05
CA ALA A 89 -3.25 9.17 0.34
C ALA A 89 -4.53 8.50 0.86
N LEU A 90 -5.03 8.95 2.00
CA LEU A 90 -6.24 8.45 2.65
C LEU A 90 -7.38 9.45 2.51
N ASP A 91 -8.61 8.96 2.67
CA ASP A 91 -9.85 9.74 2.60
C ASP A 91 -10.00 10.46 1.24
N VAL A 92 -9.71 9.73 0.16
CA VAL A 92 -9.77 10.17 -1.24
C VAL A 92 -10.52 9.16 -2.10
N ASP A 93 -11.00 9.57 -3.27
CA ASP A 93 -11.57 8.64 -4.26
C ASP A 93 -10.43 7.90 -5.00
N GLY A 94 -10.06 6.72 -4.50
CA GLY A 94 -9.03 5.87 -5.10
C GLY A 94 -9.41 5.20 -6.41
N SER A 95 -10.67 5.32 -6.87
CA SER A 95 -11.16 4.72 -8.12
C SER A 95 -10.83 5.53 -9.36
N ARG A 96 -10.39 6.78 -9.19
CA ARG A 96 -10.05 7.67 -10.28
C ARG A 96 -8.73 7.28 -10.93
N ASP A 97 -8.62 7.54 -12.23
CA ASP A 97 -7.36 7.38 -12.96
C ASP A 97 -6.44 8.59 -12.69
N HIS A 98 -5.29 8.34 -12.07
CA HIS A 98 -4.31 9.36 -11.70
C HIS A 98 -3.07 9.28 -12.60
N LYS A 99 -2.86 10.28 -13.44
CA LYS A 99 -1.58 10.44 -14.19
C LYS A 99 -0.47 11.00 -13.31
N GLY A 100 -0.83 11.71 -12.25
CA GLY A 100 0.00 12.29 -11.20
C GLY A 100 -0.90 12.70 -10.04
N TRP A 101 -0.34 13.08 -8.91
CA TRP A 101 -1.10 13.54 -7.75
C TRP A 101 -1.25 15.06 -7.80
N VAL A 102 -2.43 15.54 -8.18
CA VAL A 102 -2.71 16.97 -8.35
C VAL A 102 -3.58 17.43 -7.19
N THR A 103 -2.99 18.05 -6.16
CA THR A 103 -3.67 18.33 -4.89
C THR A 103 -4.97 19.14 -5.03
N TRP A 104 -5.04 20.06 -5.97
CA TRP A 104 -6.29 20.84 -6.21
C TRP A 104 -7.39 20.07 -6.93
N GLU A 105 -7.09 18.90 -7.51
CA GLU A 105 -8.07 17.95 -8.04
C GLU A 105 -8.49 16.92 -6.98
N GLU A 106 -7.74 16.83 -5.91
CA GLU A 106 -7.93 15.92 -4.77
C GLU A 106 -8.36 16.67 -3.49
N GLU A 107 -9.18 17.71 -3.65
CA GLU A 107 -9.72 18.52 -2.54
C GLU A 107 -8.65 19.06 -1.56
N GLY A 108 -7.45 19.31 -2.06
CA GLY A 108 -6.32 19.74 -1.25
C GLY A 108 -5.64 18.61 -0.45
N ARG A 109 -5.95 17.35 -0.74
CA ARG A 109 -5.36 16.20 -0.04
C ARG A 109 -3.94 15.95 -0.47
N TYR A 110 -3.06 15.80 0.49
CA TYR A 110 -1.67 15.39 0.32
C TYR A 110 -1.48 13.94 0.73
N PRO A 111 -0.39 13.28 0.28
CA PRO A 111 -0.01 11.96 0.80
C PRO A 111 0.09 11.93 2.33
N ASN A 112 -0.55 10.95 2.96
CA ASN A 112 -0.46 10.72 4.41
C ASN A 112 0.81 9.96 4.77
N VAL A 113 1.27 9.09 3.89
CA VAL A 113 2.49 8.29 4.04
C VAL A 113 3.34 8.44 2.81
N ILE A 114 4.63 8.65 2.99
CA ILE A 114 5.64 8.67 1.91
C ILE A 114 6.81 7.78 2.32
N VAL A 115 7.30 6.97 1.37
CA VAL A 115 8.57 6.24 1.48
C VAL A 115 9.45 6.63 0.30
N GLU A 116 10.66 7.10 0.57
CA GLU A 116 11.70 7.32 -0.44
C GLU A 116 12.67 6.15 -0.43
N LEU A 117 12.93 5.61 -1.61
CA LEU A 117 13.88 4.53 -1.82
C LEU A 117 15.21 5.15 -2.24
N MET A 118 16.04 5.41 -1.25
CA MET A 118 17.30 6.13 -1.44
C MET A 118 18.28 5.37 -2.35
N SER A 119 19.07 6.15 -3.06
CA SER A 119 20.32 5.72 -3.64
C SER A 119 21.49 6.56 -3.11
N SER A 120 22.71 6.18 -3.44
CA SER A 120 23.91 6.95 -3.06
C SER A 120 23.89 8.38 -3.61
N SER A 121 23.20 8.62 -4.74
CA SER A 121 23.08 9.94 -5.38
C SER A 121 21.96 10.79 -4.75
N THR A 122 20.87 10.22 -4.29
CA THR A 122 19.66 10.94 -3.84
C THR A 122 19.53 11.08 -2.32
N ALA A 123 20.24 10.27 -1.53
CA ALA A 123 20.10 10.22 -0.07
C ALA A 123 20.17 11.59 0.64
N HIS A 124 21.02 12.51 0.15
CA HIS A 124 21.13 13.85 0.76
C HIS A 124 19.89 14.73 0.47
N VAL A 125 19.23 14.53 -0.67
CA VAL A 125 17.99 15.23 -1.03
C VAL A 125 16.83 14.72 -0.19
N ASP A 126 16.73 13.39 -0.04
CA ASP A 126 15.66 12.72 0.71
C ASP A 126 15.73 13.08 2.20
N LYS A 127 16.94 13.05 2.80
CA LYS A 127 17.18 13.45 4.20
C LYS A 127 17.04 14.97 4.45
N GLY A 128 17.13 15.78 3.42
CA GLY A 128 17.16 17.24 3.53
C GLY A 128 15.93 17.92 2.92
N VAL A 129 16.02 18.28 1.66
CA VAL A 129 15.04 19.13 0.95
C VAL A 129 13.67 18.48 0.88
N LYS A 130 13.59 17.18 0.50
CA LYS A 130 12.33 16.46 0.43
C LYS A 130 11.69 16.31 1.81
N LYS A 131 12.46 15.92 2.82
CA LYS A 131 11.97 15.85 4.20
C LYS A 131 11.36 17.16 4.68
N ALA A 132 12.05 18.30 4.44
CA ALA A 132 11.53 19.62 4.82
C ALA A 132 10.26 20.00 4.05
N LEU A 133 10.14 19.60 2.77
CA LEU A 133 8.95 19.81 1.96
C LEU A 133 7.76 18.98 2.51
N TYR A 134 7.98 17.72 2.81
CA TYR A 134 6.94 16.82 3.31
C TYR A 134 6.48 17.20 4.73
N GLU A 135 7.39 17.70 5.55
CA GLU A 135 7.06 18.24 6.87
C GLU A 135 6.24 19.53 6.79
N ARG A 136 6.73 20.53 6.03
CA ARG A 136 6.26 21.92 6.14
C ARG A 136 5.17 22.29 5.15
N THR A 137 5.10 21.60 4.02
CA THR A 137 4.18 21.91 2.93
C THR A 137 3.11 20.84 2.78
N PHE A 138 3.52 19.57 2.74
CA PHE A 138 2.57 18.47 2.58
C PHE A 138 1.92 18.09 3.90
N HIS A 139 2.59 18.34 5.02
CA HIS A 139 2.18 17.85 6.34
C HIS A 139 1.93 16.35 6.32
N THR A 140 2.80 15.62 5.60
CA THR A 140 2.74 14.16 5.52
C THR A 140 2.94 13.56 6.90
N ALA A 141 1.97 12.79 7.38
CA ALA A 141 1.97 12.29 8.75
C ALA A 141 3.14 11.33 9.02
N ASP A 142 3.42 10.42 8.10
CA ASP A 142 4.46 9.40 8.25
C ASP A 142 5.41 9.44 7.06
N TYR A 143 6.68 9.71 7.32
CA TYR A 143 7.75 9.79 6.31
C TYR A 143 8.85 8.79 6.60
N TYR A 144 9.25 8.03 5.59
CA TYR A 144 10.29 7.00 5.69
C TYR A 144 11.30 7.14 4.56
N ILE A 145 12.53 6.72 4.85
CA ILE A 145 13.59 6.55 3.87
C ILE A 145 14.21 5.17 4.02
N TYR A 146 14.57 4.54 2.92
CA TYR A 146 15.20 3.23 2.91
C TYR A 146 16.09 3.08 1.67
N ASP A 147 17.31 2.59 1.86
CA ASP A 147 18.18 2.19 0.75
C ASP A 147 17.96 0.69 0.50
N PRO A 148 17.43 0.28 -0.66
CA PRO A 148 17.24 -1.14 -0.97
C PRO A 148 18.53 -1.96 -0.93
N PHE A 149 19.70 -1.34 -0.97
CA PHE A 149 21.01 -2.01 -0.90
C PHE A 149 21.63 -2.00 0.50
N ASP A 150 21.06 -1.22 1.44
CA ASP A 150 21.48 -1.22 2.86
C ASP A 150 20.28 -1.52 3.78
N PRO A 151 20.15 -2.76 4.25
CA PRO A 151 19.05 -3.16 5.12
C PRO A 151 18.95 -2.42 6.46
N GLN A 152 20.01 -1.74 6.88
CA GLN A 152 20.05 -1.00 8.14
C GLN A 152 19.73 0.49 7.97
N SER A 153 19.49 0.93 6.73
CA SER A 153 19.24 2.33 6.41
C SER A 153 17.84 2.83 6.74
N LEU A 154 16.92 1.97 7.21
CA LEU A 154 15.54 2.34 7.49
C LEU A 154 15.47 3.40 8.60
N GLU A 155 15.06 4.60 8.22
CA GLU A 155 14.74 5.71 9.11
C GLU A 155 13.30 6.16 8.87
N GLY A 156 12.64 6.71 9.89
CA GLY A 156 11.29 7.23 9.74
C GLY A 156 10.97 8.33 10.74
N TRP A 157 9.99 9.13 10.38
CA TRP A 157 9.49 10.25 11.19
C TRP A 157 7.98 10.26 11.17
N HIS A 158 7.41 10.66 12.29
CA HIS A 158 5.99 10.96 12.42
C HIS A 158 5.80 12.44 12.74
N LEU A 159 4.78 13.06 12.14
CA LEU A 159 4.45 14.46 12.32
C LEU A 159 3.68 14.63 13.65
N ASP A 160 4.26 15.38 14.58
CA ASP A 160 3.63 15.63 15.88
C ASP A 160 2.51 16.67 15.81
N ALA A 161 1.84 16.90 16.95
CA ALA A 161 0.77 17.89 17.05
C ALA A 161 1.22 19.34 16.78
N LYS A 162 2.53 19.60 16.78
CA LYS A 162 3.12 20.90 16.43
C LYS A 162 3.54 20.99 14.96
N GLN A 163 3.17 19.98 14.16
CA GLN A 163 3.55 19.87 12.76
C GLN A 163 5.07 19.79 12.56
N GLN A 164 5.76 19.03 13.43
CA GLN A 164 7.20 18.80 13.36
C GLN A 164 7.50 17.31 13.36
N TYR A 165 8.41 16.90 12.50
CA TYR A 165 8.84 15.50 12.40
C TYR A 165 9.62 15.07 13.64
N GLN A 166 9.08 14.08 14.34
CA GLN A 166 9.76 13.37 15.42
C GLN A 166 10.28 12.04 14.88
N PRO A 167 11.56 11.70 15.13
CA PRO A 167 12.11 10.43 14.68
C PRO A 167 11.40 9.27 15.36
N LEU A 168 11.08 8.23 14.58
CA LEU A 168 10.46 7.02 15.09
C LEU A 168 11.51 6.11 15.74
N ALA A 169 11.15 5.53 16.88
CA ALA A 169 11.96 4.49 17.51
C ALA A 169 11.63 3.12 16.90
N ALA A 170 12.65 2.41 16.46
CA ALA A 170 12.49 1.04 15.98
C ALA A 170 12.17 0.10 17.15
N ASN A 171 11.32 -0.90 16.89
CA ASN A 171 11.07 -1.98 17.83
C ASN A 171 12.26 -2.98 17.87
N GLU A 172 12.16 -4.04 18.67
CA GLU A 172 13.19 -5.08 18.83
C GLU A 172 13.59 -5.78 17.50
N ARG A 173 12.74 -5.71 16.47
CA ARG A 173 12.99 -6.27 15.14
C ARG A 173 13.57 -5.25 14.15
N GLY A 174 13.80 -4.01 14.58
CA GLY A 174 14.22 -2.92 13.71
C GLY A 174 13.08 -2.34 12.87
N TRP A 175 11.81 -2.61 13.21
CA TRP A 175 10.66 -2.13 12.45
C TRP A 175 10.14 -0.81 13.00
N LEU A 176 9.60 0.03 12.11
CA LEU A 176 9.01 1.31 12.43
C LEU A 176 7.48 1.24 12.32
N TRP A 177 6.78 1.89 13.24
CA TRP A 177 5.33 1.95 13.22
C TRP A 177 4.84 3.05 12.29
N CYS A 178 3.89 2.73 11.40
CA CYS A 178 3.17 3.66 10.55
C CYS A 178 1.78 3.91 11.15
N GLU A 179 1.61 5.06 11.78
CA GLU A 179 0.36 5.39 12.49
C GLU A 179 -0.81 5.53 11.50
N SER A 180 -0.58 6.20 10.37
CA SER A 180 -1.63 6.43 9.35
C SER A 180 -2.20 5.14 8.78
N LEU A 181 -1.39 4.11 8.61
CA LEU A 181 -1.84 2.82 8.04
C LEU A 181 -2.18 1.79 9.12
N GLY A 182 -1.72 2.00 10.36
CA GLY A 182 -1.83 1.00 11.43
C GLY A 182 -1.01 -0.26 11.16
N LEU A 183 0.16 -0.10 10.51
CA LEU A 183 1.05 -1.16 10.07
C LEU A 183 2.47 -0.94 10.59
N TRP A 184 3.22 -2.02 10.72
CA TRP A 184 4.67 -1.94 10.87
C TRP A 184 5.34 -1.93 9.51
N LEU A 185 6.40 -1.15 9.36
CA LEU A 185 7.28 -1.13 8.19
C LEU A 185 8.64 -1.69 8.60
N GLY A 186 9.11 -2.73 7.92
CA GLY A 186 10.35 -3.42 8.28
C GLY A 186 10.89 -4.30 7.16
N THR A 187 12.10 -4.82 7.35
CA THR A 187 12.76 -5.65 6.33
C THR A 187 12.29 -7.10 6.37
N TRP A 188 12.22 -7.72 5.21
CA TRP A 188 11.95 -9.14 4.97
C TRP A 188 12.98 -9.72 4.02
N SER A 189 13.52 -10.91 4.36
CA SER A 189 14.51 -11.61 3.54
C SER A 189 13.86 -12.58 2.59
N GLY A 190 14.12 -12.45 1.31
CA GLY A 190 13.57 -13.40 0.34
C GLY A 190 13.85 -13.01 -1.10
N THR A 191 13.24 -13.77 -2.00
CA THR A 191 13.27 -13.55 -3.45
C THR A 191 11.90 -13.08 -3.90
N ILE A 192 11.83 -11.95 -4.58
CA ILE A 192 10.60 -11.40 -5.14
C ILE A 192 10.79 -11.22 -6.64
N ARG A 193 9.83 -11.69 -7.46
CA ARG A 193 9.87 -11.58 -8.93
C ARG A 193 11.18 -12.09 -9.53
N ARG A 194 11.73 -13.18 -8.95
CA ARG A 194 13.00 -13.81 -9.33
C ARG A 194 14.25 -12.94 -9.07
N GLU A 195 14.12 -11.94 -8.21
CA GLU A 195 15.25 -11.12 -7.72
C GLU A 195 15.52 -11.40 -6.23
N PRO A 196 16.77 -11.69 -5.84
CA PRO A 196 17.91 -11.95 -6.73
C PRO A 196 17.78 -13.31 -7.43
N SER A 197 18.52 -13.51 -8.53
CA SER A 197 18.58 -14.81 -9.23
C SER A 197 19.23 -15.90 -8.36
N THR A 198 20.08 -15.52 -7.40
CA THR A 198 20.71 -16.40 -6.42
C THR A 198 20.77 -15.71 -5.06
N GLY A 199 20.50 -16.45 -3.98
CA GLY A 199 20.46 -15.92 -2.63
C GLY A 199 19.16 -15.19 -2.29
N VAL A 200 19.23 -14.22 -1.38
CA VAL A 200 18.09 -13.43 -0.91
C VAL A 200 18.45 -11.95 -0.83
N TYR A 201 17.47 -11.09 -1.08
CA TYR A 201 17.56 -9.67 -0.74
C TYR A 201 16.77 -9.36 0.53
N GLN A 202 17.07 -8.20 1.12
CA GLN A 202 16.23 -7.59 2.13
C GLN A 202 15.30 -6.60 1.44
N TRP A 203 14.00 -6.85 1.55
CA TRP A 203 12.95 -6.02 0.97
C TRP A 203 12.23 -5.28 2.08
N LEU A 204 11.89 -4.02 1.87
CA LEU A 204 11.02 -3.27 2.78
C LEU A 204 9.57 -3.77 2.59
N ARG A 205 8.91 -4.21 3.66
CA ARG A 205 7.58 -4.81 3.65
C ARG A 205 6.74 -4.25 4.79
N PHE A 206 5.42 -4.29 4.61
CA PHE A 206 4.49 -4.03 5.69
C PHE A 206 4.14 -5.30 6.47
N TYR A 207 3.83 -5.10 7.76
CA TYR A 207 3.35 -6.13 8.68
C TYR A 207 2.15 -5.58 9.44
N ASP A 208 1.18 -6.44 9.75
CA ASP A 208 0.00 -6.07 10.52
C ASP A 208 0.33 -5.76 12.00
N ARG A 209 -0.68 -5.36 12.77
CA ARG A 209 -0.53 -5.09 14.22
C ARG A 209 -0.05 -6.30 14.99
N GLN A 210 -0.38 -7.51 14.56
CA GLN A 210 0.03 -8.78 15.13
C GLN A 210 1.41 -9.22 14.67
N LYS A 211 2.09 -8.40 13.86
CA LYS A 211 3.42 -8.65 13.30
C LYS A 211 3.45 -9.78 12.25
N ASN A 212 2.32 -10.11 11.64
CA ASN A 212 2.27 -10.97 10.47
C ASN A 212 2.62 -10.16 9.22
N LEU A 213 3.34 -10.80 8.30
CA LEU A 213 3.66 -10.19 7.01
C LEU A 213 2.38 -9.92 6.22
N VAL A 214 2.23 -8.70 5.70
CA VAL A 214 1.21 -8.39 4.70
C VAL A 214 1.65 -9.03 3.39
N LEU A 215 0.88 -10.01 2.93
CA LEU A 215 1.21 -10.78 1.73
C LEU A 215 1.01 -9.94 0.47
N LEU A 216 1.85 -10.21 -0.54
CA LEU A 216 1.64 -9.70 -1.90
C LEU A 216 0.50 -10.48 -2.57
N PRO A 217 -0.17 -9.92 -3.60
CA PRO A 217 -1.23 -10.62 -4.30
C PRO A 217 -0.83 -12.01 -4.81
N GLU A 218 0.38 -12.15 -5.35
CA GLU A 218 0.93 -13.44 -5.78
C GLU A 218 1.13 -14.43 -4.62
N GLU A 219 1.57 -13.96 -3.45
CA GLU A 219 1.74 -14.80 -2.26
C GLU A 219 0.37 -15.25 -1.70
N VAL A 220 -0.64 -14.38 -1.76
CA VAL A 220 -2.02 -14.74 -1.40
C VAL A 220 -2.55 -15.82 -2.34
N ALA A 221 -2.39 -15.64 -3.65
CA ALA A 221 -2.84 -16.61 -4.65
C ALA A 221 -2.16 -17.98 -4.48
N GLU A 222 -0.85 -18.01 -4.23
CA GLU A 222 -0.11 -19.23 -3.95
C GLU A 222 -0.62 -19.94 -2.68
N LEU A 223 -0.88 -19.19 -1.61
CA LEU A 223 -1.42 -19.73 -0.36
C LEU A 223 -2.82 -20.31 -0.55
N GLU A 224 -3.68 -19.63 -1.30
CA GLU A 224 -5.04 -20.12 -1.63
C GLU A 224 -5.00 -21.37 -2.48
N GLN A 225 -4.12 -21.43 -3.47
CA GLN A 225 -3.91 -22.62 -4.28
C GLN A 225 -3.47 -23.81 -3.41
N GLN A 226 -2.47 -23.63 -2.55
CA GLN A 226 -2.01 -24.67 -1.64
C GLN A 226 -3.13 -25.18 -0.71
N ARG A 227 -3.97 -24.27 -0.20
CA ARG A 227 -5.12 -24.65 0.63
C ARG A 227 -6.16 -25.43 -0.14
N ALA A 228 -6.44 -25.03 -1.38
CA ALA A 228 -7.36 -25.75 -2.26
C ALA A 228 -6.87 -27.17 -2.59
N GLU A 229 -5.59 -27.31 -2.94
CA GLU A 229 -4.97 -28.60 -3.19
C GLU A 229 -5.00 -29.53 -1.96
N ALA A 230 -4.68 -28.99 -0.78
CA ALA A 230 -4.75 -29.74 0.47
C ALA A 230 -6.18 -30.17 0.82
N ALA A 231 -7.17 -29.31 0.58
CA ALA A 231 -8.58 -29.65 0.77
C ALA A 231 -9.05 -30.75 -0.19
N GLN A 232 -8.64 -30.71 -1.44
CA GLN A 232 -8.94 -31.76 -2.43
C GLN A 232 -8.31 -33.10 -2.01
N GLN A 233 -7.04 -33.10 -1.63
CA GLN A 233 -6.36 -34.32 -1.15
C GLN A 233 -7.03 -34.93 0.08
N TRP A 234 -7.46 -34.07 1.01
CA TRP A 234 -8.18 -34.52 2.20
C TRP A 234 -9.53 -35.14 1.83
N ALA A 235 -10.32 -34.49 0.96
CA ALA A 235 -11.61 -35.00 0.50
C ALA A 235 -11.47 -36.36 -0.23
N GLU A 236 -10.46 -36.50 -1.08
CA GLU A 236 -10.16 -37.76 -1.76
C GLU A 236 -9.81 -38.89 -0.77
N GLN A 237 -8.98 -38.59 0.23
CA GLN A 237 -8.64 -39.56 1.28
C GLN A 237 -9.87 -40.01 2.09
N GLU A 238 -10.74 -39.06 2.44
CA GLU A 238 -11.99 -39.39 3.15
C GLU A 238 -12.95 -40.24 2.30
N HIS A 239 -13.07 -39.91 1.00
CA HIS A 239 -13.85 -40.74 0.05
C HIS A 239 -13.31 -42.18 -0.03
N GLN A 240 -12.00 -42.35 -0.18
CA GLN A 240 -11.37 -43.69 -0.22
C GLN A 240 -11.57 -44.45 1.11
N ARG A 241 -11.50 -43.78 2.25
CA ARG A 241 -11.78 -44.36 3.59
C ARG A 241 -13.24 -44.80 3.68
N ALA A 242 -14.17 -43.98 3.22
CA ALA A 242 -15.59 -44.28 3.23
C ALA A 242 -15.89 -45.49 2.33
N GLU A 243 -15.37 -45.55 1.10
CA GLU A 243 -15.51 -46.70 0.20
C GLU A 243 -14.91 -47.97 0.81
N ALA A 244 -13.72 -47.90 1.40
CA ALA A 244 -13.09 -49.05 2.06
C ALA A 244 -13.91 -49.54 3.26
N ALA A 245 -14.48 -48.61 4.05
CA ALA A 245 -15.35 -48.96 5.19
C ALA A 245 -16.65 -49.61 4.70
N GLN A 246 -17.27 -49.07 3.66
CA GLN A 246 -18.46 -49.65 3.06
C GLN A 246 -18.22 -51.04 2.50
N ALA A 247 -17.15 -51.21 1.72
CA ALA A 247 -16.77 -52.53 1.19
C ALA A 247 -16.46 -53.57 2.27
N ARG A 248 -15.90 -53.11 3.44
CA ARG A 248 -15.69 -53.96 4.60
C ARG A 248 -17.02 -54.33 5.26
N ALA A 249 -17.94 -53.40 5.42
CA ALA A 249 -19.26 -53.66 5.97
C ALA A 249 -20.06 -54.62 5.13
N GLU A 250 -20.05 -54.46 3.81
CA GLU A 250 -20.71 -55.37 2.87
C GLU A 250 -20.15 -56.79 2.95
N ARG A 251 -18.82 -56.94 3.02
CA ARG A 251 -18.16 -58.26 3.21
C ARG A 251 -18.55 -58.90 4.54
N LEU A 252 -18.61 -58.17 5.63
CA LEU A 252 -19.04 -58.66 6.93
C LEU A 252 -20.52 -59.10 6.91
N ALA A 253 -21.39 -58.30 6.31
CA ALA A 253 -22.79 -58.60 6.16
C ALA A 253 -23.03 -59.88 5.33
N ALA A 254 -22.29 -60.05 4.23
CA ALA A 254 -22.32 -61.26 3.43
C ALA A 254 -21.81 -62.50 4.21
N HIS A 255 -20.79 -62.35 5.05
CA HIS A 255 -20.30 -63.43 5.89
C HIS A 255 -21.30 -63.83 6.99
N LEU A 256 -21.96 -62.89 7.65
CA LEU A 256 -23.02 -63.15 8.62
C LEU A 256 -24.20 -63.88 8.02
N LYS A 257 -24.65 -63.45 6.82
CA LYS A 257 -25.72 -64.15 6.08
C LYS A 257 -25.33 -65.60 5.77
N ALA A 258 -24.07 -65.85 5.38
CA ALA A 258 -23.61 -67.22 5.10
C ALA A 258 -23.57 -68.10 6.36
N LEU A 259 -23.46 -67.52 7.54
CA LEU A 259 -23.55 -68.19 8.84
C LEU A 259 -24.99 -68.34 9.39
N GLY A 260 -26.00 -67.83 8.67
CA GLY A 260 -27.40 -67.87 9.07
C GLY A 260 -27.83 -66.77 10.05
N GLU A 261 -26.97 -65.77 10.23
CA GLU A 261 -27.23 -64.61 11.09
C GLU A 261 -27.78 -63.41 10.27
N ASP A 262 -28.74 -62.65 10.82
CA ASP A 262 -29.24 -61.44 10.16
C ASP A 262 -28.37 -60.23 10.53
N PRO A 263 -27.68 -59.59 9.55
CA PRO A 263 -26.81 -58.44 9.83
C PRO A 263 -27.53 -57.23 10.43
N ASN A 264 -28.84 -57.12 10.35
CA ASN A 264 -29.64 -56.01 10.88
C ASN A 264 -30.09 -56.19 12.33
N THR A 265 -29.81 -57.34 12.95
CA THR A 265 -30.18 -57.65 14.33
C THR A 265 -29.03 -57.50 15.33
N ILE A 266 -27.88 -57.04 14.86
CA ILE A 266 -26.72 -56.69 15.68
C ILE A 266 -26.55 -55.18 15.63
#